data_b6186abbc743ace7fba1b38dd2ef61c2
#
_entry.id   b6186abbc743ace7fba1b38dd2ef61c2
#
_cell.length_a   1.000
_cell.length_b   1.000
_cell.length_c   1.000
_cell.angle_alpha   90.00
_cell.angle_beta   90.00
_cell.angle_gamma   90.00
#
_symmetry.space_group_name_H-M   'P 1'
#
loop_
_entity.id
_entity.type
_entity.pdbx_description
1 polymer ?
#
loop_
_entity_poly.entity_id
_entity_poly.type
_entity_poly.pdbx_seq_one_letter_code
_entity_poly.pdbx_strand_id
1 'polypeptide(L)'
;PPRSGKGLHVVINAILDAPGAVVTTSTRPDNLTATLTARSAEGRLVAVFDPQHLAEGVPAGLRWSPIRGCDDPLTAMIRATGLAAGTGLSAGGVEGGDFWEGKTRTALQALLHAAALDHRTPAELFRWTLDPAAASDAVAILAANPHAATGWADSLQAMIDSDPRTRDSIWQGVSLSLAALADPRVLDAVSPGPDEKFDPEEFLRKRGTVYLLATGAGANNSAALVSAFVEDLVEAARRLAARSPAARLDPPLLLALDEIGNLAPLPSLPTLMAEGGGTGITTMPVLQSLAQAREKWSENAAGAIWDASIVKIILGGASNSRDLQDLTTLIGERDEITDSTTIGDHGSRSAQRSIRRVAIMPPDVIRTLPFGTGLILLRAAPPIVAKLRAWTGRRDSGELRAQRAVVEESLRQRP
;
A
#
# COMPACT_ATOMS: atom_id res chain seq x y z
N PRO A 1 3.95 -15.46 -1.24
CA PRO A 1 5.33 -15.79 -0.85
C PRO A 1 6.36 -15.05 -1.72
N PRO A 2 7.61 -14.85 -1.24
CA PRO A 2 8.69 -14.31 -2.07
C PRO A 2 8.92 -15.17 -3.31
N ARG A 3 9.30 -14.54 -4.44
CA ARG A 3 9.61 -15.21 -5.71
C ARG A 3 8.51 -16.11 -6.29
N SER A 4 7.26 -15.92 -5.88
CA SER A 4 6.10 -16.66 -6.38
C SER A 4 5.61 -16.20 -7.77
N GLY A 5 6.22 -15.19 -8.36
CA GLY A 5 5.83 -14.65 -9.66
C GLY A 5 4.70 -13.61 -9.61
N LYS A 6 4.39 -13.01 -8.45
CA LYS A 6 3.35 -11.99 -8.27
C LYS A 6 3.46 -10.86 -9.29
N GLY A 7 4.63 -10.21 -9.37
CA GLY A 7 4.90 -9.14 -10.33
C GLY A 7 4.74 -9.62 -11.78
N LEU A 8 5.36 -10.75 -12.10
CA LEU A 8 5.41 -11.30 -13.46
C LEU A 8 4.03 -11.65 -14.03
N HIS A 9 3.16 -12.26 -13.19
CA HIS A 9 1.89 -12.85 -13.65
C HIS A 9 0.66 -12.01 -13.31
N VAL A 10 0.74 -11.14 -12.29
CA VAL A 10 -0.44 -10.40 -11.79
C VAL A 10 -0.22 -8.89 -11.87
N VAL A 11 0.74 -8.34 -11.12
CA VAL A 11 0.85 -6.88 -10.91
C VAL A 11 1.14 -6.13 -12.21
N ILE A 12 2.17 -6.53 -12.95
CA ILE A 12 2.57 -5.86 -14.21
C ILE A 12 1.43 -5.91 -15.23
N ASN A 13 0.75 -7.06 -15.36
CA ASN A 13 -0.42 -7.16 -16.26
C ASN A 13 -1.56 -6.24 -15.83
N ALA A 14 -1.85 -6.16 -14.53
CA ALA A 14 -2.91 -5.28 -14.02
C ALA A 14 -2.59 -3.79 -14.29
N ILE A 15 -1.33 -3.37 -14.12
CA ILE A 15 -0.88 -2.00 -14.45
C ILE A 15 -1.03 -1.71 -15.94
N LEU A 16 -0.58 -2.64 -16.81
CA LEU A 16 -0.66 -2.48 -18.27
C LEU A 16 -2.09 -2.41 -18.79
N ASP A 17 -2.99 -3.21 -18.22
CA ASP A 17 -4.38 -3.33 -18.67
C ASP A 17 -5.32 -2.33 -17.97
N ALA A 18 -4.85 -1.54 -17.01
CA ALA A 18 -5.66 -0.56 -16.30
C ALA A 18 -6.18 0.55 -17.23
N PRO A 19 -7.50 0.74 -17.36
CA PRO A 19 -8.08 1.73 -18.26
C PRO A 19 -7.95 3.17 -17.74
N GLY A 20 -7.83 3.33 -16.43
CA GLY A 20 -7.76 4.62 -15.73
C GLY A 20 -6.39 4.93 -15.15
N ALA A 21 -6.39 5.79 -14.14
CA ALA A 21 -5.19 6.11 -13.38
C ALA A 21 -4.70 4.90 -12.58
N VAL A 22 -3.39 4.87 -12.31
CA VAL A 22 -2.74 3.80 -11.55
C VAL A 22 -1.85 4.39 -10.48
N VAL A 23 -1.97 3.89 -9.27
CA VAL A 23 -0.99 4.08 -8.20
C VAL A 23 -0.37 2.71 -7.90
N THR A 24 0.93 2.60 -8.02
CA THR A 24 1.61 1.34 -7.72
C THR A 24 2.76 1.55 -6.75
N THR A 25 2.86 0.67 -5.78
CA THR A 25 3.95 0.63 -4.79
C THR A 25 4.90 -0.50 -5.12
N SER A 26 6.18 -0.34 -4.84
CA SER A 26 7.16 -1.42 -4.95
C SER A 26 8.42 -1.11 -4.14
N THR A 27 9.09 -2.14 -3.65
CA THR A 27 10.44 -2.04 -3.05
C THR A 27 11.56 -2.10 -4.09
N ARG A 28 11.19 -2.35 -5.35
CA ARG A 28 12.13 -2.52 -6.48
C ARG A 28 11.57 -1.88 -7.74
N PRO A 29 12.41 -1.44 -8.68
CA PRO A 29 11.95 -0.79 -9.90
C PRO A 29 11.33 -1.75 -10.95
N ASP A 30 11.06 -3.04 -10.63
CA ASP A 30 10.58 -4.03 -11.60
C ASP A 30 9.25 -3.64 -12.27
N ASN A 31 8.27 -3.14 -11.49
CA ASN A 31 6.98 -2.67 -12.01
C ASN A 31 7.16 -1.44 -12.88
N LEU A 32 8.02 -0.49 -12.42
CA LEU A 32 8.37 0.72 -13.14
C LEU A 32 9.01 0.40 -14.49
N THR A 33 10.11 -0.37 -14.50
CA THR A 33 10.85 -0.66 -15.73
C THR A 33 10.02 -1.37 -16.79
N ALA A 34 9.10 -2.24 -16.36
CA ALA A 34 8.26 -3.03 -17.26
C ALA A 34 7.06 -2.25 -17.82
N THR A 35 6.64 -1.13 -17.21
CA THR A 35 5.35 -0.49 -17.56
C THR A 35 5.45 1.01 -17.84
N LEU A 36 6.55 1.69 -17.46
CA LEU A 36 6.73 3.15 -17.57
C LEU A 36 6.40 3.66 -18.97
N THR A 37 7.07 3.14 -20.00
CA THR A 37 6.92 3.60 -21.37
C THR A 37 5.52 3.33 -21.92
N ALA A 38 4.97 2.14 -21.66
CA ALA A 38 3.61 1.81 -22.08
C ALA A 38 2.56 2.69 -21.39
N ARG A 39 2.79 3.06 -20.12
CA ARG A 39 1.87 3.91 -19.36
C ARG A 39 2.02 5.40 -19.70
N SER A 40 3.15 5.83 -20.24
CA SER A 40 3.35 7.20 -20.74
C SER A 40 2.80 7.43 -22.16
N ALA A 41 2.36 6.36 -22.83
CA ALA A 41 1.75 6.48 -24.15
C ALA A 41 0.48 7.36 -24.13
N GLU A 42 0.11 7.90 -25.28
CA GLU A 42 -1.08 8.76 -25.44
C GLU A 42 -1.06 10.04 -24.58
N GLY A 43 0.12 10.52 -24.18
CA GLY A 43 0.28 11.73 -23.38
C GLY A 43 -0.20 11.60 -21.93
N ARG A 44 -0.31 10.38 -21.41
CA ARG A 44 -0.66 10.15 -20.00
C ARG A 44 0.47 10.63 -19.09
N LEU A 45 0.07 11.22 -17.97
CA LEU A 45 1.01 11.66 -16.95
C LEU A 45 1.65 10.45 -16.26
N VAL A 46 2.96 10.41 -16.21
CA VAL A 46 3.71 9.42 -15.43
C VAL A 46 4.60 10.14 -14.43
N ALA A 47 4.58 9.70 -13.17
CA ALA A 47 5.35 10.27 -12.09
C ALA A 47 5.99 9.17 -11.23
N VAL A 48 7.21 9.43 -10.76
CA VAL A 48 7.98 8.50 -9.91
C VAL A 48 8.36 9.22 -8.63
N PHE A 49 7.76 8.83 -7.52
CA PHE A 49 8.18 9.26 -6.19
C PHE A 49 9.16 8.23 -5.63
N ASP A 50 10.43 8.61 -5.60
CA ASP A 50 11.55 7.76 -5.22
C ASP A 50 12.48 8.46 -4.22
N PRO A 51 12.02 8.64 -2.96
CA PRO A 51 12.78 9.39 -1.97
C PRO A 51 14.11 8.74 -1.56
N GLN A 52 14.29 7.46 -1.89
CA GLN A 52 15.51 6.71 -1.56
C GLN A 52 16.43 6.49 -2.76
N HIS A 53 16.09 7.04 -3.92
CA HIS A 53 16.86 6.93 -5.16
C HIS A 53 17.08 5.47 -5.60
N LEU A 54 16.04 4.64 -5.50
CA LEU A 54 16.06 3.24 -5.95
C LEU A 54 16.03 3.11 -7.49
N ALA A 55 15.51 4.12 -8.18
CA ALA A 55 15.39 4.21 -9.62
C ALA A 55 15.88 5.58 -10.16
N GLU A 56 17.01 6.06 -9.65
CA GLU A 56 17.62 7.30 -10.09
C GLU A 56 17.96 7.25 -11.60
N GLY A 57 17.72 8.36 -12.31
CA GLY A 57 17.93 8.46 -13.76
C GLY A 57 16.68 8.23 -14.61
N VAL A 58 15.55 7.88 -14.01
CA VAL A 58 14.28 7.83 -14.75
C VAL A 58 13.73 9.25 -14.96
N PRO A 59 13.33 9.61 -16.20
CA PRO A 59 12.96 11.02 -16.56
C PRO A 59 11.56 11.43 -16.06
N ALA A 60 11.02 10.84 -15.01
CA ALA A 60 9.68 11.10 -14.49
C ALA A 60 9.68 11.37 -12.98
N GLY A 61 10.81 11.84 -12.44
CA GLY A 61 10.95 12.12 -11.00
C GLY A 61 9.91 13.11 -10.51
N LEU A 62 9.26 12.77 -9.40
CA LEU A 62 8.26 13.58 -8.72
C LEU A 62 8.78 13.98 -7.34
N ARG A 63 8.72 15.27 -7.03
CA ARG A 63 8.83 15.77 -5.66
C ARG A 63 7.45 16.05 -5.12
N TRP A 64 7.16 15.54 -3.93
CA TRP A 64 5.87 15.70 -3.28
C TRP A 64 6.02 16.23 -1.86
N SER A 65 5.39 17.36 -1.56
CA SER A 65 5.45 17.97 -0.22
C SER A 65 4.33 17.45 0.69
N PRO A 66 4.65 16.95 1.89
CA PRO A 66 3.64 16.60 2.88
C PRO A 66 2.90 17.81 3.45
N ILE A 67 3.41 19.03 3.24
CA ILE A 67 2.85 20.29 3.75
C ILE A 67 1.83 20.89 2.78
N ARG A 68 2.11 20.80 1.47
CA ARG A 68 1.32 21.50 0.44
C ARG A 68 -0.15 21.06 0.47
N GLY A 69 -1.06 22.03 0.62
CA GLY A 69 -2.52 21.82 0.74
C GLY A 69 -3.01 21.57 2.17
N CYS A 70 -2.11 21.51 3.15
CA CYS A 70 -2.49 21.39 4.57
C CYS A 70 -3.00 22.71 5.21
N ASP A 71 -3.11 23.78 4.43
CA ASP A 71 -3.95 24.94 4.75
C ASP A 71 -5.44 24.56 4.86
N ASP A 72 -5.88 23.50 4.16
CA ASP A 72 -7.14 22.80 4.45
C ASP A 72 -6.95 21.85 5.64
N PRO A 73 -7.69 22.04 6.77
CA PRO A 73 -7.58 21.19 7.95
C PRO A 73 -7.83 19.71 7.67
N LEU A 74 -8.77 19.37 6.78
CA LEU A 74 -9.07 17.97 6.44
C LEU A 74 -7.87 17.31 5.76
N THR A 75 -7.20 18.00 4.84
CA THR A 75 -5.99 17.51 4.19
C THR A 75 -4.87 17.28 5.21
N ALA A 76 -4.68 18.20 6.17
CA ALA A 76 -3.72 18.03 7.26
C ALA A 76 -4.02 16.80 8.13
N MET A 77 -5.29 16.55 8.46
CA MET A 77 -5.73 15.37 9.22
C MET A 77 -5.45 14.06 8.48
N ILE A 78 -5.74 14.00 7.18
CA ILE A 78 -5.53 12.81 6.34
C ILE A 78 -4.03 12.49 6.26
N ARG A 79 -3.19 13.47 5.97
CA ARG A 79 -1.74 13.29 5.89
C ARG A 79 -1.12 12.90 7.23
N ALA A 80 -1.57 13.54 8.32
CA ALA A 80 -1.15 13.17 9.66
C ALA A 80 -1.51 11.72 10.01
N THR A 81 -2.67 11.23 9.55
CA THR A 81 -3.09 9.85 9.73
C THR A 81 -2.16 8.88 9.00
N GLY A 82 -1.82 9.13 7.74
CA GLY A 82 -0.87 8.32 6.98
C GLY A 82 0.54 8.35 7.57
N LEU A 83 1.02 9.52 7.99
CA LEU A 83 2.33 9.67 8.62
C LEU A 83 2.41 8.94 9.96
N ALA A 84 1.39 9.06 10.81
CA ALA A 84 1.35 8.40 12.11
C ALA A 84 1.29 6.86 11.97
N ALA A 85 0.45 6.34 11.08
CA ALA A 85 0.37 4.91 10.81
C ALA A 85 1.69 4.32 10.31
N GLY A 86 2.43 5.08 9.50
CA GLY A 86 3.76 4.69 9.02
C GLY A 86 4.80 4.48 10.12
N THR A 87 4.55 4.96 11.35
CA THR A 87 5.41 4.70 12.52
C THR A 87 5.31 3.26 13.02
N GLY A 88 4.18 2.59 12.76
CA GLY A 88 3.90 1.24 13.24
C GLY A 88 3.68 1.13 14.76
N LEU A 89 3.40 2.22 15.47
CA LEU A 89 3.20 2.22 16.93
C LEU A 89 2.02 1.34 17.35
N SER A 90 0.90 1.40 16.63
CA SER A 90 -0.28 0.58 16.91
C SER A 90 -0.08 -0.90 16.56
N ALA A 91 0.73 -1.21 15.54
CA ALA A 91 1.01 -2.57 15.10
C ALA A 91 2.13 -3.27 15.88
N GLY A 92 3.03 -2.50 16.51
CA GLY A 92 4.27 -3.00 17.10
C GLY A 92 4.16 -3.69 18.46
N GLY A 93 2.94 -3.94 18.97
CA GLY A 93 2.75 -4.57 20.29
C GLY A 93 3.15 -3.66 21.48
N VAL A 94 3.31 -2.37 21.23
CA VAL A 94 3.56 -1.37 22.28
C VAL A 94 2.30 -1.21 23.12
N GLU A 95 2.43 -1.31 24.43
CA GLU A 95 1.29 -1.09 25.35
C GLU A 95 0.72 0.31 25.13
N GLY A 96 -0.58 0.39 24.82
CA GLY A 96 -1.23 1.66 24.48
C GLY A 96 -0.82 2.25 23.12
N GLY A 97 -0.30 1.44 22.18
CA GLY A 97 0.17 1.90 20.86
C GLY A 97 -0.85 2.73 20.10
N ASP A 98 -2.12 2.35 20.11
CA ASP A 98 -3.21 3.10 19.48
C ASP A 98 -3.40 4.50 20.12
N PHE A 99 -3.24 4.61 21.43
CA PHE A 99 -3.32 5.90 22.13
C PHE A 99 -2.15 6.80 21.71
N TRP A 100 -0.94 6.28 21.69
CA TRP A 100 0.25 7.06 21.30
C TRP A 100 0.23 7.44 19.82
N GLU A 101 -0.20 6.55 18.94
CA GLU A 101 -0.42 6.88 17.53
C GLU A 101 -1.48 7.98 17.37
N GLY A 102 -2.58 7.92 18.13
CA GLY A 102 -3.59 8.97 18.15
C GLY A 102 -3.05 10.33 18.59
N LYS A 103 -2.20 10.37 19.63
CA LYS A 103 -1.53 11.61 20.08
C LYS A 103 -0.53 12.12 19.03
N THR A 104 0.27 11.23 18.44
CA THR A 104 1.19 11.55 17.35
C THR A 104 0.44 12.19 16.18
N ARG A 105 -0.66 11.60 15.73
CA ARG A 105 -1.52 12.14 14.68
C ARG A 105 -2.04 13.52 15.00
N THR A 106 -2.52 13.74 16.25
CA THR A 106 -3.03 15.04 16.68
C THR A 106 -1.95 16.11 16.68
N ALA A 107 -0.72 15.79 17.08
CA ALA A 107 0.40 16.72 16.99
C ALA A 107 0.76 17.01 15.53
N LEU A 108 0.91 15.98 14.70
CA LEU A 108 1.28 16.10 13.29
C LEU A 108 0.30 16.93 12.48
N GLN A 109 -1.02 16.78 12.70
CA GLN A 109 -2.01 17.59 11.98
C GLN A 109 -1.84 19.08 12.27
N ALA A 110 -1.56 19.44 13.53
CA ALA A 110 -1.33 20.82 13.92
C ALA A 110 -0.02 21.38 13.33
N LEU A 111 1.06 20.59 13.35
CA LEU A 111 2.35 20.96 12.77
C LEU A 111 2.25 21.15 11.24
N LEU A 112 1.60 20.24 10.53
CA LEU A 112 1.39 20.32 9.07
C LEU A 112 0.56 21.54 8.71
N HIS A 113 -0.53 21.79 9.44
CA HIS A 113 -1.41 22.94 9.21
C HIS A 113 -0.69 24.26 9.46
N ALA A 114 0.03 24.38 10.56
CA ALA A 114 0.85 25.55 10.85
C ALA A 114 1.90 25.80 9.75
N ALA A 115 2.59 24.73 9.32
CA ALA A 115 3.60 24.81 8.26
C ALA A 115 3.00 25.29 6.93
N ALA A 116 1.80 24.85 6.58
CA ALA A 116 1.11 25.28 5.37
C ALA A 116 0.65 26.74 5.44
N LEU A 117 0.06 27.15 6.58
CA LEU A 117 -0.43 28.50 6.79
C LEU A 117 0.66 29.57 6.74
N ASP A 118 1.88 29.23 7.16
CA ASP A 118 3.03 30.15 7.19
C ASP A 118 4.09 29.81 6.12
N HIS A 119 3.74 28.98 5.12
CA HIS A 119 4.59 28.61 4.00
C HIS A 119 5.96 28.06 4.41
N ARG A 120 6.00 27.30 5.51
CA ARG A 120 7.21 26.67 6.02
C ARG A 120 7.68 25.53 5.12
N THR A 121 8.98 25.30 5.15
CA THR A 121 9.63 24.24 4.39
C THR A 121 9.54 22.89 5.11
N PRO A 122 9.72 21.75 4.39
CA PRO A 122 9.85 20.45 5.03
C PRO A 122 11.00 20.36 6.03
N ALA A 123 12.09 21.12 5.84
CA ALA A 123 13.19 21.18 6.78
C ALA A 123 12.79 21.86 8.11
N GLU A 124 11.97 22.92 8.05
CA GLU A 124 11.46 23.59 9.25
C GLU A 124 10.43 22.70 9.97
N LEU A 125 9.55 22.04 9.23
CA LEU A 125 8.63 21.04 9.80
C LEU A 125 9.43 19.92 10.49
N PHE A 126 10.48 19.39 9.88
CA PHE A 126 11.35 18.37 10.47
C PHE A 126 11.97 18.86 11.77
N ARG A 127 12.47 20.10 11.82
CA ARG A 127 13.01 20.69 13.07
C ARG A 127 12.00 20.69 14.21
N TRP A 128 10.71 20.99 13.94
CA TRP A 128 9.66 20.95 14.95
C TRP A 128 9.38 19.53 15.47
N THR A 129 9.63 18.52 14.64
CA THR A 129 9.45 17.12 15.07
C THR A 129 10.58 16.62 15.98
N LEU A 130 11.74 17.26 15.99
CA LEU A 130 12.88 16.86 16.80
C LEU A 130 12.84 17.44 18.22
N ASP A 131 12.22 18.59 18.41
CA ASP A 131 12.22 19.31 19.68
C ASP A 131 10.84 19.93 19.97
N PRO A 132 10.17 19.50 21.06
CA PRO A 132 8.90 20.12 21.49
C PRO A 132 9.00 21.64 21.68
N ALA A 133 10.15 22.15 22.16
CA ALA A 133 10.32 23.58 22.34
C ALA A 133 10.35 24.35 21.01
N ALA A 134 10.94 23.77 19.96
CA ALA A 134 10.93 24.34 18.62
C ALA A 134 9.51 24.36 18.01
N ALA A 135 8.64 23.42 18.38
CA ALA A 135 7.25 23.36 17.92
C ALA A 135 6.37 24.49 18.50
N SER A 136 6.84 25.26 19.47
CA SER A 136 6.17 26.48 19.95
C SER A 136 5.99 27.52 18.82
N ASP A 137 6.86 27.53 17.81
CA ASP A 137 6.67 28.35 16.61
C ASP A 137 5.33 27.98 15.91
N ALA A 138 5.03 26.70 15.77
CA ALA A 138 3.77 26.25 15.16
C ALA A 138 2.55 26.68 15.99
N VAL A 139 2.62 26.65 17.31
CA VAL A 139 1.56 27.17 18.18
C VAL A 139 1.35 28.67 17.95
N ALA A 140 2.42 29.45 17.88
CA ALA A 140 2.32 30.90 17.63
C ALA A 140 1.69 31.19 16.25
N ILE A 141 2.04 30.44 15.21
CA ILE A 141 1.45 30.54 13.87
C ILE A 141 -0.02 30.26 13.93
N LEU A 142 -0.47 29.14 14.54
CA LEU A 142 -1.87 28.76 14.64
C LEU A 142 -2.69 29.76 15.46
N ALA A 143 -2.13 30.29 16.54
CA ALA A 143 -2.80 31.29 17.39
C ALA A 143 -3.00 32.64 16.68
N ALA A 144 -2.06 33.02 15.82
CA ALA A 144 -2.10 34.31 15.11
C ALA A 144 -2.88 34.26 13.79
N ASN A 145 -3.08 33.09 13.19
CA ASN A 145 -3.68 32.98 11.86
C ASN A 145 -5.20 32.80 11.94
N PRO A 146 -6.01 33.70 11.32
CA PRO A 146 -7.48 33.63 11.38
C PRO A 146 -8.05 32.40 10.60
N HIS A 147 -7.26 31.75 9.74
CA HIS A 147 -7.67 30.54 9.01
C HIS A 147 -7.25 29.25 9.73
N ALA A 148 -6.60 29.35 10.89
CA ALA A 148 -6.24 28.19 11.66
C ALA A 148 -7.47 27.44 12.20
N ALA A 149 -7.41 26.11 12.19
CA ALA A 149 -8.47 25.28 12.73
C ALA A 149 -8.65 25.53 14.23
N THR A 150 -9.89 25.73 14.64
CA THR A 150 -10.24 26.09 16.02
C THR A 150 -9.73 25.05 17.03
N GLY A 151 -9.03 25.51 18.06
CA GLY A 151 -8.54 24.68 19.16
C GLY A 151 -7.26 23.89 18.86
N TRP A 152 -6.70 23.97 17.62
CA TRP A 152 -5.47 23.24 17.29
C TRP A 152 -4.23 23.85 17.95
N ALA A 153 -4.17 25.19 18.09
CA ALA A 153 -3.13 25.87 18.84
C ALA A 153 -3.11 25.41 20.31
N ASP A 154 -4.28 25.44 20.98
CA ASP A 154 -4.42 25.04 22.37
C ASP A 154 -4.08 23.55 22.58
N SER A 155 -4.54 22.70 21.67
CA SER A 155 -4.26 21.27 21.70
C SER A 155 -2.75 20.97 21.58
N LEU A 156 -2.06 21.63 20.65
CA LEU A 156 -0.61 21.46 20.48
C LEU A 156 0.15 22.02 21.69
N GLN A 157 -0.24 23.20 22.20
CA GLN A 157 0.35 23.79 23.40
C GLN A 157 0.21 22.86 24.61
N ALA A 158 -0.98 22.28 24.83
CA ALA A 158 -1.22 21.34 25.92
C ALA A 158 -0.33 20.08 25.84
N MET A 159 0.00 19.63 24.62
CA MET A 159 0.94 18.51 24.43
C MET A 159 2.39 18.91 24.77
N ILE A 160 2.80 20.13 24.40
CA ILE A 160 4.13 20.67 24.72
C ILE A 160 4.28 20.86 26.23
N ASP A 161 3.24 21.34 26.90
CA ASP A 161 3.24 21.64 28.34
C ASP A 161 2.91 20.42 29.21
N SER A 162 2.65 19.25 28.63
CA SER A 162 2.39 18.03 29.39
C SER A 162 3.60 17.63 30.22
N ASP A 163 3.40 16.73 31.21
CA ASP A 163 4.52 16.23 32.00
C ASP A 163 5.61 15.63 31.10
N PRO A 164 6.89 15.66 31.50
CA PRO A 164 8.01 15.29 30.65
C PRO A 164 7.90 13.89 30.04
N ARG A 165 7.36 12.91 30.77
CA ARG A 165 7.25 11.54 30.28
C ARG A 165 6.19 11.43 29.17
N THR A 166 5.04 12.05 29.37
CA THR A 166 3.95 12.09 28.38
C THR A 166 4.38 12.86 27.14
N ARG A 167 4.98 14.03 27.32
CA ARG A 167 5.50 14.86 26.22
C ARG A 167 6.54 14.08 25.39
N ASP A 168 7.52 13.51 26.04
CA ASP A 168 8.60 12.78 25.35
C ASP A 168 8.08 11.55 24.62
N SER A 169 7.07 10.85 25.17
CA SER A 169 6.39 9.74 24.48
C SER A 169 5.64 10.20 23.24
N ILE A 170 4.94 11.34 23.28
CA ILE A 170 4.27 11.92 22.10
C ILE A 170 5.31 12.29 21.05
N TRP A 171 6.37 13.00 21.45
CA TRP A 171 7.42 13.46 20.53
C TRP A 171 8.26 12.33 19.95
N GLN A 172 8.38 11.20 20.64
CA GLN A 172 8.97 9.99 20.05
C GLN A 172 8.18 9.53 18.82
N GLY A 173 6.85 9.51 18.89
CA GLY A 173 6.01 9.19 17.73
C GLY A 173 6.10 10.26 16.63
N VAL A 174 6.07 11.53 17.01
CA VAL A 174 6.17 12.67 16.08
C VAL A 174 7.50 12.66 15.33
N SER A 175 8.62 12.48 16.03
CA SER A 175 9.94 12.41 15.40
C SER A 175 10.10 11.17 14.52
N LEU A 176 9.56 10.02 14.93
CA LEU A 176 9.62 8.79 14.15
C LEU A 176 8.87 8.91 12.82
N SER A 177 7.74 9.63 12.78
CA SER A 177 6.91 9.78 11.59
C SER A 177 7.62 10.49 10.43
N LEU A 178 8.55 11.38 10.71
CA LEU A 178 9.32 12.14 9.72
C LEU A 178 10.84 11.88 9.83
N ALA A 179 11.27 10.84 10.53
CA ALA A 179 12.68 10.50 10.72
C ALA A 179 13.45 10.33 9.40
N ALA A 180 12.78 9.89 8.34
CA ALA A 180 13.37 9.74 7.01
C ALA A 180 13.92 11.08 6.45
N LEU A 181 13.40 12.23 6.88
CA LEU A 181 13.85 13.55 6.43
C LEU A 181 15.27 13.89 6.91
N ALA A 182 15.83 13.12 7.81
CA ALA A 182 17.25 13.22 8.18
C ALA A 182 18.19 12.87 7.00
N ASP A 183 17.72 12.10 6.03
CA ASP A 183 18.44 11.85 4.77
C ASP A 183 18.22 13.03 3.81
N PRO A 184 19.28 13.73 3.35
CA PRO A 184 19.15 14.85 2.44
C PRO A 184 18.42 14.50 1.13
N ARG A 185 18.51 13.25 0.64
CA ARG A 185 17.82 12.79 -0.57
C ARG A 185 16.30 12.74 -0.35
N VAL A 186 15.89 12.23 0.81
CA VAL A 186 14.47 12.20 1.18
C VAL A 186 13.93 13.60 1.38
N LEU A 187 14.72 14.47 2.03
CA LEU A 187 14.36 15.87 2.22
C LEU A 187 14.19 16.60 0.88
N ASP A 188 15.09 16.37 -0.09
CA ASP A 188 14.95 16.90 -1.46
C ASP A 188 13.68 16.39 -2.15
N ALA A 189 13.40 15.09 -2.06
CA ALA A 189 12.20 14.47 -2.67
C ALA A 189 10.88 15.02 -2.12
N VAL A 190 10.86 15.56 -0.89
CA VAL A 190 9.67 16.18 -0.30
C VAL A 190 9.67 17.71 -0.35
N SER A 191 10.65 18.31 -1.01
CA SER A 191 10.83 19.77 -1.13
C SER A 191 10.68 20.23 -2.61
N PRO A 192 9.48 20.13 -3.22
CA PRO A 192 9.25 20.57 -4.59
C PRO A 192 9.44 22.07 -4.73
N GLY A 193 10.01 22.49 -5.87
CA GLY A 193 10.11 23.88 -6.25
C GLY A 193 8.74 24.57 -6.44
N PRO A 194 8.72 25.90 -6.59
CA PRO A 194 7.49 26.66 -6.76
C PRO A 194 6.66 26.23 -7.97
N ASP A 195 7.35 25.85 -9.05
CA ASP A 195 6.73 25.44 -10.32
C ASP A 195 6.42 23.94 -10.40
N GLU A 196 6.95 23.15 -9.48
CA GLU A 196 6.70 21.71 -9.39
C GLU A 196 5.40 21.49 -8.62
N LYS A 197 4.30 21.33 -9.37
CA LYS A 197 2.98 21.09 -8.80
C LYS A 197 2.49 19.71 -9.22
N PHE A 198 2.22 18.86 -8.24
CA PHE A 198 1.46 17.64 -8.46
C PHE A 198 0.02 17.89 -8.02
N ASP A 199 -0.90 17.85 -8.98
CA ASP A 199 -2.35 17.93 -8.72
C ASP A 199 -2.96 16.54 -8.81
N PRO A 200 -3.44 15.98 -7.68
CA PRO A 200 -4.07 14.67 -7.65
C PRO A 200 -5.30 14.53 -8.57
N GLU A 201 -6.13 15.58 -8.69
CA GLU A 201 -7.31 15.52 -9.54
C GLU A 201 -6.95 15.55 -11.03
N GLU A 202 -6.01 16.38 -11.43
CA GLU A 202 -5.49 16.41 -12.79
C GLU A 202 -4.85 15.08 -13.18
N PHE A 203 -4.06 14.49 -12.25
CA PHE A 203 -3.50 13.16 -12.40
C PHE A 203 -4.56 12.10 -12.66
N LEU A 204 -5.64 12.08 -11.88
CA LEU A 204 -6.76 11.14 -12.05
C LEU A 204 -7.47 11.33 -13.40
N ARG A 205 -7.78 12.59 -13.78
CA ARG A 205 -8.46 12.92 -15.03
C ARG A 205 -7.63 12.56 -16.26
N LYS A 206 -6.31 12.74 -16.20
CA LYS A 206 -5.36 12.39 -17.27
C LYS A 206 -4.99 10.90 -17.28
N ARG A 207 -5.65 10.05 -16.47
CA ARG A 207 -5.37 8.60 -16.38
C ARG A 207 -3.89 8.31 -16.10
N GLY A 208 -3.29 9.13 -15.26
CA GLY A 208 -1.86 9.08 -14.97
C GLY A 208 -1.42 7.79 -14.26
N THR A 209 -0.13 7.60 -14.16
CA THR A 209 0.48 6.51 -13.38
C THR A 209 1.52 7.07 -12.43
N VAL A 210 1.36 6.79 -11.13
CA VAL A 210 2.35 7.11 -10.10
C VAL A 210 3.00 5.83 -9.60
N TYR A 211 4.33 5.82 -9.67
CA TYR A 211 5.16 4.78 -9.08
C TYR A 211 5.73 5.28 -7.76
N LEU A 212 5.44 4.57 -6.68
CA LEU A 212 5.94 4.86 -5.34
C LEU A 212 7.00 3.82 -4.98
N LEU A 213 8.26 4.24 -5.01
CA LEU A 213 9.40 3.38 -4.72
C LEU A 213 9.96 3.72 -3.35
N ALA A 214 9.95 2.75 -2.46
CA ALA A 214 10.52 2.90 -1.13
C ALA A 214 10.85 1.54 -0.53
N THR A 215 11.68 1.53 0.52
CA THR A 215 11.86 0.35 1.36
C THR A 215 11.37 0.66 2.78
N GLY A 216 10.68 -0.29 3.39
CA GLY A 216 10.24 -0.19 4.78
C GLY A 216 11.32 -0.54 5.81
N ALA A 217 12.55 -0.79 5.35
CA ALA A 217 13.67 -1.17 6.21
C ALA A 217 14.82 -0.15 6.14
N GLY A 218 15.55 -0.02 7.24
CA GLY A 218 16.71 0.85 7.31
C GLY A 218 16.46 2.18 8.02
N ALA A 219 17.52 2.97 8.15
CA ALA A 219 17.50 4.23 8.89
C ALA A 219 16.69 5.35 8.20
N ASN A 220 16.49 5.23 6.89
CA ASN A 220 15.75 6.19 6.06
C ASN A 220 14.41 5.63 5.57
N ASN A 221 13.70 4.90 6.43
CA ASN A 221 12.40 4.32 6.14
C ASN A 221 11.38 5.39 5.69
N SER A 222 10.99 5.37 4.42
CA SER A 222 10.04 6.30 3.82
C SER A 222 8.58 5.81 3.84
N ALA A 223 8.29 4.75 4.59
CA ALA A 223 6.95 4.15 4.66
C ALA A 223 5.86 5.16 5.03
N ALA A 224 6.13 6.03 6.01
CA ALA A 224 5.20 7.07 6.43
C ALA A 224 4.87 8.07 5.32
N LEU A 225 5.87 8.48 4.53
CA LEU A 225 5.67 9.39 3.40
C LEU A 225 4.85 8.73 2.29
N VAL A 226 5.12 7.46 1.97
CA VAL A 226 4.35 6.70 0.98
C VAL A 226 2.90 6.52 1.44
N SER A 227 2.67 6.19 2.72
CA SER A 227 1.33 6.08 3.29
C SER A 227 0.57 7.39 3.16
N ALA A 228 1.16 8.51 3.59
CA ALA A 228 0.54 9.82 3.51
C ALA A 228 0.23 10.23 2.06
N PHE A 229 1.10 9.90 1.11
CA PHE A 229 0.88 10.19 -0.30
C PHE A 229 -0.28 9.36 -0.88
N VAL A 230 -0.35 8.08 -0.58
CA VAL A 230 -1.47 7.23 -1.05
C VAL A 230 -2.79 7.68 -0.44
N GLU A 231 -2.82 7.99 0.86
CA GLU A 231 -4.05 8.51 1.53
C GLU A 231 -4.53 9.83 0.90
N ASP A 232 -3.61 10.74 0.57
CA ASP A 232 -3.93 12.00 -0.13
C ASP A 232 -4.56 11.75 -1.52
N LEU A 233 -3.98 10.83 -2.30
CA LEU A 233 -4.51 10.43 -3.60
C LEU A 233 -5.87 9.73 -3.51
N VAL A 234 -6.05 8.86 -2.53
CA VAL A 234 -7.31 8.18 -2.27
C VAL A 234 -8.41 9.17 -1.92
N GLU A 235 -8.11 10.14 -1.08
CA GLU A 235 -9.11 11.17 -0.72
C GLU A 235 -9.46 12.06 -1.91
N ALA A 236 -8.47 12.47 -2.72
CA ALA A 236 -8.73 13.18 -3.96
C ALA A 236 -9.61 12.37 -4.92
N ALA A 237 -9.36 11.06 -5.02
CA ALA A 237 -10.17 10.13 -5.81
C ALA A 237 -11.62 10.03 -5.28
N ARG A 238 -11.82 9.95 -3.97
CA ARG A 238 -13.15 9.95 -3.34
C ARG A 238 -13.92 11.24 -3.61
N ARG A 239 -13.26 12.40 -3.45
CA ARG A 239 -13.86 13.72 -3.74
C ARG A 239 -14.23 13.84 -5.22
N LEU A 240 -13.37 13.37 -6.12
CA LEU A 240 -13.64 13.36 -7.55
C LEU A 240 -14.79 12.42 -7.89
N ALA A 241 -14.82 11.21 -7.33
CA ALA A 241 -15.92 10.25 -7.51
C ALA A 241 -17.27 10.83 -7.06
N ALA A 242 -17.32 11.47 -5.88
CA ALA A 242 -18.55 12.08 -5.36
C ALA A 242 -19.15 13.16 -6.28
N ARG A 243 -18.31 13.80 -7.12
CA ARG A 243 -18.73 14.82 -8.10
C ARG A 243 -18.92 14.25 -9.51
N SER A 244 -18.67 12.95 -9.69
CA SER A 244 -18.78 12.24 -10.98
C SER A 244 -20.15 11.57 -11.12
N PRO A 245 -20.60 11.24 -12.36
CA PRO A 245 -21.84 10.51 -12.57
C PRO A 245 -21.89 9.21 -11.77
N ALA A 246 -23.02 8.91 -11.17
CA ALA A 246 -23.26 7.76 -10.28
C ALA A 246 -22.31 7.70 -9.07
N ALA A 247 -21.70 8.84 -8.66
CA ALA A 247 -20.72 8.95 -7.59
C ALA A 247 -19.53 7.97 -7.76
N ARG A 248 -19.07 7.78 -8.99
CA ARG A 248 -18.08 6.78 -9.36
C ARG A 248 -17.06 7.32 -10.37
N LEU A 249 -15.79 6.94 -10.21
CA LEU A 249 -14.76 7.18 -11.24
C LEU A 249 -14.98 6.26 -12.45
N ASP A 250 -14.97 6.85 -13.64
CA ASP A 250 -14.97 6.15 -14.92
C ASP A 250 -14.01 6.86 -15.89
N PRO A 251 -12.92 6.22 -16.29
CA PRO A 251 -12.45 4.89 -15.86
C PRO A 251 -11.98 4.83 -14.41
N PRO A 252 -12.01 3.64 -13.79
CA PRO A 252 -11.66 3.47 -12.38
C PRO A 252 -10.17 3.71 -12.12
N LEU A 253 -9.84 4.17 -10.91
CA LEU A 253 -8.49 4.18 -10.36
C LEU A 253 -8.08 2.75 -9.95
N LEU A 254 -6.89 2.31 -10.35
CA LEU A 254 -6.26 1.10 -9.85
C LEU A 254 -5.20 1.43 -8.79
N LEU A 255 -5.35 0.91 -7.59
CA LEU A 255 -4.31 0.85 -6.56
C LEU A 255 -3.64 -0.52 -6.63
N ALA A 256 -2.53 -0.63 -7.37
CA ALA A 256 -1.73 -1.85 -7.49
C ALA A 256 -0.64 -1.84 -6.41
N LEU A 257 -1.01 -2.21 -5.19
CA LEU A 257 -0.22 -2.05 -3.98
C LEU A 257 0.71 -3.27 -3.76
N ASP A 258 1.80 -3.34 -4.55
CA ASP A 258 2.78 -4.43 -4.40
C ASP A 258 3.60 -4.25 -3.13
N GLU A 259 3.80 -5.33 -2.39
CA GLU A 259 4.53 -5.39 -1.13
C GLU A 259 4.06 -4.38 -0.06
N ILE A 260 2.77 -4.02 -0.10
CA ILE A 260 2.22 -2.97 0.78
C ILE A 260 2.43 -3.23 2.27
N GLY A 261 2.44 -4.49 2.70
CA GLY A 261 2.74 -4.87 4.08
C GLY A 261 4.19 -4.59 4.50
N ASN A 262 5.13 -4.47 3.54
CA ASN A 262 6.52 -4.11 3.82
C ASN A 262 6.76 -2.60 3.71
N LEU A 263 5.97 -1.93 2.85
CA LEU A 263 6.17 -0.53 2.50
C LEU A 263 5.43 0.42 3.43
N ALA A 264 4.11 0.29 3.52
CA ALA A 264 3.30 1.24 4.25
C ALA A 264 1.95 0.62 4.61
N PRO A 265 1.68 0.32 5.87
CA PRO A 265 0.35 -0.12 6.28
C PRO A 265 -0.63 1.06 6.13
N LEU A 266 -1.40 1.08 5.04
CA LEU A 266 -2.42 2.10 4.80
C LEU A 266 -3.55 1.95 5.82
N PRO A 267 -3.86 2.98 6.62
CA PRO A 267 -4.98 2.94 7.56
C PRO A 267 -6.32 2.72 6.88
N SER A 268 -6.49 3.30 5.68
CA SER A 268 -7.73 3.20 4.91
C SER A 268 -7.91 1.86 4.18
N LEU A 269 -6.92 0.97 4.15
CA LEU A 269 -6.99 -0.26 3.35
C LEU A 269 -8.22 -1.13 3.64
N PRO A 270 -8.61 -1.42 4.89
CA PRO A 270 -9.82 -2.20 5.17
C PRO A 270 -11.08 -1.55 4.57
N THR A 271 -11.23 -0.23 4.73
CA THR A 271 -12.35 0.54 4.17
C THR A 271 -12.32 0.57 2.64
N LEU A 272 -11.14 0.76 2.04
CA LEU A 272 -10.97 0.72 0.59
C LEU A 272 -11.36 -0.63 -0.02
N MET A 273 -11.03 -1.73 0.64
CA MET A 273 -11.44 -3.06 0.19
C MET A 273 -12.96 -3.25 0.25
N ALA A 274 -13.61 -2.70 1.27
CA ALA A 274 -15.06 -2.82 1.44
C ALA A 274 -15.87 -1.92 0.50
N GLU A 275 -15.46 -0.66 0.32
CA GLU A 275 -16.26 0.39 -0.31
C GLU A 275 -15.71 0.89 -1.64
N GLY A 276 -14.39 0.72 -1.89
CA GLY A 276 -13.71 1.31 -3.05
C GLY A 276 -14.31 0.92 -4.39
N GLY A 277 -14.81 -0.32 -4.51
CA GLY A 277 -15.46 -0.80 -5.73
C GLY A 277 -16.70 0.04 -6.13
N GLY A 278 -17.46 0.56 -5.17
CA GLY A 278 -18.61 1.43 -5.40
C GLY A 278 -18.21 2.78 -6.00
N THR A 279 -17.11 3.36 -5.52
CA THR A 279 -16.61 4.67 -5.97
C THR A 279 -15.68 4.60 -7.18
N GLY A 280 -15.44 3.40 -7.74
CA GLY A 280 -14.51 3.23 -8.87
C GLY A 280 -13.04 3.25 -8.45
N ILE A 281 -12.73 2.97 -7.18
CA ILE A 281 -11.38 2.76 -6.69
C ILE A 281 -11.15 1.25 -6.55
N THR A 282 -10.42 0.67 -7.48
CA THR A 282 -10.08 -0.76 -7.47
C THR A 282 -8.79 -0.96 -6.69
N THR A 283 -8.87 -1.67 -5.57
CA THR A 283 -7.71 -1.91 -4.71
C THR A 283 -7.22 -3.35 -4.84
N MET A 284 -5.95 -3.51 -5.17
CA MET A 284 -5.26 -4.80 -5.30
C MET A 284 -4.06 -4.85 -4.34
N PRO A 285 -4.26 -5.18 -3.06
CA PRO A 285 -3.15 -5.36 -2.13
C PRO A 285 -2.44 -6.68 -2.41
N VAL A 286 -1.13 -6.64 -2.50
CA VAL A 286 -0.27 -7.80 -2.72
C VAL A 286 0.56 -8.07 -1.49
N LEU A 287 0.26 -9.17 -0.82
CA LEU A 287 0.84 -9.57 0.45
C LEU A 287 1.75 -10.80 0.28
N GLN A 288 2.70 -10.97 1.17
CA GLN A 288 3.52 -12.18 1.23
C GLN A 288 2.81 -13.32 1.97
N SER A 289 2.03 -12.99 3.00
CA SER A 289 1.22 -13.91 3.79
C SER A 289 0.09 -13.18 4.51
N LEU A 290 -0.93 -13.92 4.99
CA LEU A 290 -1.96 -13.36 5.87
C LEU A 290 -1.39 -13.04 7.27
N ALA A 291 -0.36 -13.76 7.71
CA ALA A 291 0.35 -13.44 8.96
C ALA A 291 0.96 -12.03 8.92
N GLN A 292 1.53 -11.62 7.77
CA GLN A 292 2.01 -10.25 7.57
C GLN A 292 0.88 -9.22 7.66
N ALA A 293 -0.29 -9.53 7.09
CA ALA A 293 -1.44 -8.64 7.19
C ALA A 293 -1.90 -8.47 8.64
N ARG A 294 -1.96 -9.57 9.41
CA ARG A 294 -2.31 -9.54 10.84
C ARG A 294 -1.33 -8.73 11.68
N GLU A 295 -0.04 -8.84 11.38
CA GLU A 295 1.01 -8.05 12.02
C GLU A 295 0.86 -6.54 11.76
N LYS A 296 0.50 -6.15 10.52
CA LYS A 296 0.49 -4.75 10.09
C LYS A 296 -0.83 -4.02 10.35
N TRP A 297 -1.96 -4.73 10.30
CA TRP A 297 -3.30 -4.12 10.44
C TRP A 297 -4.13 -4.67 11.59
N SER A 298 -3.62 -5.52 12.43
CA SER A 298 -4.34 -6.34 13.42
C SER A 298 -5.06 -7.56 12.84
N GLU A 299 -5.41 -8.52 13.70
CA GLU A 299 -6.16 -9.74 13.33
C GLU A 299 -7.51 -9.38 12.68
N ASN A 300 -8.26 -8.46 13.30
CA ASN A 300 -9.59 -8.07 12.83
C ASN A 300 -9.54 -7.32 11.50
N ALA A 301 -8.63 -6.37 11.35
CA ALA A 301 -8.50 -5.60 10.11
C ALA A 301 -7.97 -6.46 8.96
N ALA A 302 -7.06 -7.40 9.22
CA ALA A 302 -6.62 -8.37 8.22
C ALA A 302 -7.76 -9.30 7.77
N GLY A 303 -8.63 -9.72 8.71
CA GLY A 303 -9.86 -10.44 8.43
C GLY A 303 -10.80 -9.64 7.53
N ALA A 304 -11.03 -8.36 7.86
CA ALA A 304 -11.88 -7.47 7.05
C ALA A 304 -11.32 -7.28 5.62
N ILE A 305 -10.00 -7.11 5.45
CA ILE A 305 -9.36 -7.04 4.13
C ILE A 305 -9.60 -8.33 3.33
N TRP A 306 -9.45 -9.48 3.99
CA TRP A 306 -9.68 -10.77 3.36
C TRP A 306 -11.14 -10.96 2.94
N ASP A 307 -12.09 -10.71 3.83
CA ASP A 307 -13.51 -10.93 3.58
C ASP A 307 -14.05 -9.99 2.49
N ALA A 308 -13.62 -8.73 2.50
CA ALA A 308 -14.02 -7.74 1.50
C ALA A 308 -13.40 -7.99 0.10
N SER A 309 -12.36 -8.82 0.00
CA SER A 309 -11.74 -9.16 -1.29
C SER A 309 -12.68 -10.00 -2.14
N ILE A 310 -13.17 -9.44 -3.25
CA ILE A 310 -14.06 -10.13 -4.20
C ILE A 310 -13.32 -11.25 -4.93
N VAL A 311 -12.07 -10.99 -5.29
CA VAL A 311 -11.16 -11.94 -5.95
C VAL A 311 -9.95 -12.17 -5.06
N LYS A 312 -9.63 -13.42 -4.78
CA LYS A 312 -8.43 -13.83 -4.06
C LYS A 312 -7.58 -14.71 -4.95
N ILE A 313 -6.33 -14.34 -5.15
CA ILE A 313 -5.37 -15.11 -5.95
C ILE A 313 -4.29 -15.63 -5.03
N ILE A 314 -4.25 -16.93 -4.84
CA ILE A 314 -3.29 -17.63 -3.99
C ILE A 314 -2.25 -18.32 -4.86
N LEU A 315 -0.97 -18.01 -4.62
CA LEU A 315 0.16 -18.61 -5.35
C LEU A 315 0.88 -19.63 -4.47
N GLY A 316 1.51 -20.60 -5.09
CA GLY A 316 2.29 -21.63 -4.38
C GLY A 316 3.44 -21.05 -3.54
N GLY A 317 3.94 -21.85 -2.61
CA GLY A 317 5.06 -21.51 -1.72
C GLY A 317 4.65 -20.92 -0.35
N ALA A 318 3.35 -20.84 -0.03
CA ALA A 318 2.90 -20.48 1.32
C ALA A 318 3.38 -21.54 2.34
N SER A 319 3.83 -21.09 3.51
CA SER A 319 4.37 -21.98 4.56
C SER A 319 3.61 -21.94 5.88
N ASN A 320 2.67 -20.99 6.05
CA ASN A 320 1.86 -20.92 7.27
C ASN A 320 0.80 -22.02 7.23
N SER A 321 0.91 -22.98 8.15
CA SER A 321 0.01 -24.14 8.21
C SER A 321 -1.43 -23.76 8.55
N ARG A 322 -1.66 -22.76 9.39
CA ARG A 322 -2.99 -22.25 9.74
C ARG A 322 -3.68 -21.70 8.50
N ASP A 323 -3.00 -20.79 7.77
CA ASP A 323 -3.56 -20.17 6.58
C ASP A 323 -3.87 -21.21 5.48
N LEU A 324 -3.01 -22.23 5.32
CA LEU A 324 -3.24 -23.32 4.37
C LEU A 324 -4.42 -24.21 4.79
N GLN A 325 -4.57 -24.50 6.09
CA GLN A 325 -5.69 -25.29 6.60
C GLN A 325 -7.01 -24.54 6.46
N ASP A 326 -7.04 -23.23 6.75
CA ASP A 326 -8.20 -22.38 6.57
C ASP A 326 -8.64 -22.34 5.10
N LEU A 327 -7.68 -22.22 4.16
CA LEU A 327 -7.95 -22.34 2.73
C LEU A 327 -8.51 -23.69 2.34
N THR A 328 -7.94 -24.79 2.83
CA THR A 328 -8.44 -26.15 2.57
C THR A 328 -9.89 -26.30 3.03
N THR A 329 -10.20 -25.79 4.21
CA THR A 329 -11.56 -25.82 4.77
C THR A 329 -12.53 -24.98 3.93
N LEU A 330 -12.11 -23.80 3.46
CA LEU A 330 -12.91 -22.91 2.62
C LEU A 330 -13.17 -23.50 1.23
N ILE A 331 -12.21 -24.24 0.67
CA ILE A 331 -12.34 -24.94 -0.63
C ILE A 331 -13.32 -26.10 -0.52
N GLY A 332 -13.35 -26.78 0.62
CA GLY A 332 -14.27 -27.86 0.93
C GLY A 332 -13.75 -29.26 0.62
N GLU A 333 -14.64 -30.22 0.68
CA GLU A 333 -14.38 -31.64 0.54
C GLU A 333 -15.15 -32.25 -0.62
N ARG A 334 -14.68 -33.38 -1.13
CA ARG A 334 -15.37 -34.23 -2.10
C ARG A 334 -15.46 -35.67 -1.62
N ASP A 335 -16.41 -36.39 -2.15
CA ASP A 335 -16.51 -37.84 -1.94
C ASP A 335 -15.48 -38.55 -2.84
N GLU A 336 -14.67 -39.41 -2.24
CA GLU A 336 -13.74 -40.29 -2.96
C GLU A 336 -14.14 -41.73 -2.71
N ILE A 337 -14.29 -42.49 -3.82
CA ILE A 337 -14.63 -43.90 -3.74
C ILE A 337 -13.32 -44.69 -3.61
N THR A 338 -13.20 -45.46 -2.53
CA THR A 338 -12.07 -46.36 -2.32
C THR A 338 -12.57 -47.79 -2.44
N ASP A 339 -12.03 -48.52 -3.41
CA ASP A 339 -12.26 -49.95 -3.57
C ASP A 339 -11.09 -50.73 -2.90
N SER A 340 -11.41 -51.55 -1.90
CA SER A 340 -10.47 -52.46 -1.30
C SER A 340 -10.84 -53.90 -1.63
N THR A 341 -9.83 -54.65 -2.09
CA THR A 341 -10.01 -56.07 -2.37
C THR A 341 -9.17 -56.88 -1.38
N THR A 342 -9.87 -57.69 -0.57
CA THR A 342 -9.21 -58.62 0.35
C THR A 342 -9.18 -60.01 -0.31
N ILE A 343 -8.02 -60.63 -0.32
CA ILE A 343 -7.85 -62.02 -0.81
C ILE A 343 -7.62 -62.87 0.43
N GLY A 344 -8.56 -63.77 0.70
CA GLY A 344 -8.45 -64.74 1.81
C GLY A 344 -7.55 -65.91 1.45
N ASP A 345 -7.06 -66.64 2.47
CA ASP A 345 -6.13 -67.79 2.38
C ASP A 345 -6.54 -68.92 1.44
N HIS A 346 -7.80 -69.00 1.07
CA HIS A 346 -8.37 -70.01 0.17
C HIS A 346 -8.79 -69.41 -1.19
N GLY A 347 -8.23 -68.25 -1.58
CA GLY A 347 -8.48 -67.65 -2.90
C GLY A 347 -9.85 -66.94 -3.00
N SER A 348 -10.60 -66.83 -1.91
CA SER A 348 -11.82 -66.01 -1.87
C SER A 348 -11.49 -64.56 -2.00
N ARG A 349 -12.20 -63.86 -2.90
CA ARG A 349 -12.07 -62.39 -3.10
C ARG A 349 -13.29 -61.70 -2.54
N SER A 350 -13.09 -60.78 -1.63
CA SER A 350 -14.12 -59.90 -1.16
C SER A 350 -13.75 -58.46 -1.60
N ALA A 351 -14.65 -57.77 -2.28
CA ALA A 351 -14.49 -56.39 -2.66
C ALA A 351 -15.38 -55.50 -1.77
N GLN A 352 -14.78 -54.54 -1.12
CA GLN A 352 -15.49 -53.55 -0.32
C GLN A 352 -15.34 -52.20 -0.97
N ARG A 353 -16.46 -51.54 -1.28
CA ARG A 353 -16.49 -50.15 -1.75
C ARG A 353 -16.89 -49.28 -0.57
N SER A 354 -16.06 -48.30 -0.25
CA SER A 354 -16.31 -47.28 0.75
C SER A 354 -16.25 -45.88 0.16
N ILE A 355 -17.10 -44.98 0.65
CA ILE A 355 -17.06 -43.58 0.32
C ILE A 355 -16.34 -42.85 1.45
N ARG A 356 -15.30 -42.11 1.13
CA ARG A 356 -14.55 -41.32 2.07
C ARG A 356 -14.57 -39.84 1.63
N ARG A 357 -14.89 -38.93 2.56
CA ARG A 357 -14.76 -37.49 2.31
C ARG A 357 -13.30 -37.10 2.43
N VAL A 358 -12.78 -36.44 1.40
CA VAL A 358 -11.40 -35.96 1.33
C VAL A 358 -11.40 -34.50 0.91
N ALA A 359 -10.43 -33.73 1.41
CA ALA A 359 -10.25 -32.34 1.00
C ALA A 359 -10.05 -32.24 -0.54
N ILE A 360 -10.73 -31.30 -1.19
CA ILE A 360 -10.55 -31.04 -2.64
C ILE A 360 -9.12 -30.61 -2.94
N MET A 361 -8.57 -29.74 -2.09
CA MET A 361 -7.17 -29.31 -2.14
C MET A 361 -6.57 -29.32 -0.73
N PRO A 362 -5.84 -30.36 -0.35
CA PRO A 362 -5.18 -30.41 0.95
C PRO A 362 -4.01 -29.39 1.01
N PRO A 363 -3.52 -29.03 2.21
CA PRO A 363 -2.53 -27.98 2.42
C PRO A 363 -1.24 -28.15 1.60
N ASP A 364 -0.77 -29.37 1.42
CA ASP A 364 0.42 -29.70 0.64
C ASP A 364 0.24 -29.41 -0.85
N VAL A 365 -0.95 -29.65 -1.41
CA VAL A 365 -1.28 -29.36 -2.81
C VAL A 365 -1.33 -27.85 -3.05
N ILE A 366 -1.93 -27.07 -2.13
CA ILE A 366 -1.95 -25.60 -2.24
C ILE A 366 -0.51 -25.07 -2.14
N ARG A 367 0.28 -25.57 -1.20
CA ARG A 367 1.66 -25.14 -1.00
C ARG A 367 2.54 -25.42 -2.22
N THR A 368 2.32 -26.53 -2.89
CA THR A 368 3.13 -27.01 -4.01
C THR A 368 2.58 -26.63 -5.39
N LEU A 369 1.64 -25.68 -5.46
CA LEU A 369 1.17 -25.15 -6.75
C LEU A 369 2.35 -24.74 -7.62
N PRO A 370 2.42 -25.18 -8.89
CA PRO A 370 3.52 -24.87 -9.79
C PRO A 370 3.66 -23.36 -10.04
N PHE A 371 4.88 -22.92 -10.33
CA PHE A 371 5.15 -21.54 -10.72
C PHE A 371 4.27 -21.11 -11.90
N GLY A 372 3.64 -19.95 -11.81
CA GLY A 372 2.68 -19.46 -12.81
C GLY A 372 1.31 -20.12 -12.74
N THR A 373 1.02 -20.86 -11.67
CA THR A 373 -0.33 -21.37 -11.38
C THR A 373 -0.87 -20.68 -10.14
N GLY A 374 -2.15 -20.30 -10.19
CA GLY A 374 -2.85 -19.68 -9.05
C GLY A 374 -4.16 -20.40 -8.73
N LEU A 375 -4.45 -20.52 -7.44
CA LEU A 375 -5.78 -20.81 -6.94
C LEU A 375 -6.56 -19.50 -6.84
N ILE A 376 -7.68 -19.41 -7.52
CA ILE A 376 -8.53 -18.23 -7.57
C ILE A 376 -9.84 -18.52 -6.86
N LEU A 377 -10.14 -17.71 -5.85
CA LEU A 377 -11.44 -17.70 -5.19
C LEU A 377 -12.18 -16.43 -5.64
N LEU A 378 -13.33 -16.62 -6.28
CA LEU A 378 -14.15 -15.54 -6.81
C LEU A 378 -15.56 -15.61 -6.23
N ARG A 379 -15.86 -14.75 -5.26
CA ARG A 379 -17.16 -14.70 -4.56
C ARG A 379 -17.66 -16.11 -4.19
N ALA A 380 -18.87 -16.48 -4.63
CA ALA A 380 -19.52 -17.78 -4.41
C ALA A 380 -19.21 -18.82 -5.50
N ALA A 381 -18.31 -18.51 -6.44
CA ALA A 381 -17.94 -19.49 -7.47
C ALA A 381 -17.07 -20.60 -6.87
N PRO A 382 -17.16 -21.83 -7.40
CA PRO A 382 -16.23 -22.89 -7.04
C PRO A 382 -14.76 -22.46 -7.23
N PRO A 383 -13.83 -22.97 -6.42
CA PRO A 383 -12.41 -22.66 -6.55
C PRO A 383 -11.89 -22.98 -7.96
N ILE A 384 -11.08 -22.10 -8.51
CA ILE A 384 -10.53 -22.21 -9.86
C ILE A 384 -9.01 -22.33 -9.76
N VAL A 385 -8.44 -23.40 -10.29
CA VAL A 385 -6.99 -23.50 -10.48
C VAL A 385 -6.67 -23.08 -11.92
N ALA A 386 -5.94 -21.99 -12.08
CA ALA A 386 -5.66 -21.40 -13.37
C ALA A 386 -4.16 -21.23 -13.63
N LYS A 387 -3.76 -21.43 -14.88
CA LYS A 387 -2.43 -21.04 -15.35
C LYS A 387 -2.46 -19.53 -15.64
N LEU A 388 -1.62 -18.79 -14.94
CA LEU A 388 -1.53 -17.34 -15.05
C LEU A 388 -0.60 -16.97 -16.21
N ARG A 389 -1.02 -16.03 -17.06
CA ARG A 389 -0.17 -15.51 -18.13
C ARG A 389 0.90 -14.58 -17.56
N ALA A 390 2.17 -14.85 -17.83
CA ALA A 390 3.22 -13.89 -17.61
C ALA A 390 3.09 -12.70 -18.59
N TRP A 391 3.45 -11.49 -18.18
CA TRP A 391 3.47 -10.34 -19.10
C TRP A 391 4.40 -10.58 -20.31
N THR A 392 5.46 -11.38 -20.11
CA THR A 392 6.38 -11.80 -21.17
C THR A 392 5.75 -12.73 -22.22
N GLY A 393 4.56 -13.25 -21.97
CA GLY A 393 3.77 -14.06 -22.91
C GLY A 393 2.59 -13.29 -23.55
N ARG A 394 2.52 -11.98 -23.37
CA ARG A 394 1.54 -11.11 -24.03
C ARG A 394 1.86 -10.98 -25.54
N ARG A 395 0.89 -10.59 -26.34
CA ARG A 395 1.09 -10.35 -27.78
C ARG A 395 2.07 -9.21 -28.03
N ASP A 396 2.05 -8.19 -27.18
CA ASP A 396 2.89 -7.00 -27.18
C ASP A 396 4.21 -7.16 -26.41
N SER A 397 4.52 -8.36 -25.94
CA SER A 397 5.69 -8.63 -25.08
C SER A 397 7.04 -8.29 -25.70
N GLY A 398 7.16 -8.34 -27.04
CA GLY A 398 8.37 -7.95 -27.77
C GLY A 398 8.67 -6.46 -27.60
N GLU A 399 7.66 -5.63 -27.79
CA GLU A 399 7.74 -4.18 -27.61
C GLU A 399 8.00 -3.82 -26.13
N LEU A 400 7.23 -4.42 -25.20
CA LEU A 400 7.41 -4.20 -23.76
C LEU A 400 8.83 -4.55 -23.28
N ARG A 401 9.44 -5.62 -23.80
CA ARG A 401 10.84 -5.97 -23.47
C ARG A 401 11.82 -4.93 -24.01
N ALA A 402 11.63 -4.45 -25.22
CA ALA A 402 12.47 -3.40 -25.78
C ALA A 402 12.36 -2.10 -24.98
N GLN A 403 11.15 -1.68 -24.64
CA GLN A 403 10.87 -0.51 -23.79
C GLN A 403 11.52 -0.66 -22.41
N ARG A 404 11.36 -1.83 -21.80
CA ARG A 404 11.98 -2.16 -20.50
C ARG A 404 13.50 -2.05 -20.56
N ALA A 405 14.13 -2.58 -21.60
CA ALA A 405 15.58 -2.53 -21.76
C ALA A 405 16.12 -1.10 -21.81
N VAL A 406 15.40 -0.18 -22.48
CA VAL A 406 15.75 1.24 -22.52
C VAL A 406 15.69 1.87 -21.13
N VAL A 407 14.63 1.61 -20.35
CA VAL A 407 14.50 2.14 -18.99
C VAL A 407 15.57 1.55 -18.07
N GLU A 408 15.85 0.25 -18.17
CA GLU A 408 16.91 -0.40 -17.38
C GLU A 408 18.30 0.14 -17.72
N GLU A 409 18.54 0.51 -18.98
CA GLU A 409 19.81 1.13 -19.40
C GLU A 409 19.97 2.53 -18.79
N SER A 410 18.89 3.34 -18.75
CA SER A 410 18.94 4.65 -18.09
C SER A 410 19.26 4.55 -16.59
N LEU A 411 18.84 3.47 -15.94
CA LEU A 411 19.17 3.21 -14.53
C LEU A 411 20.62 2.78 -14.30
N ARG A 412 21.29 2.26 -15.34
CA ARG A 412 22.71 1.81 -15.26
C ARG A 412 23.70 2.91 -15.58
N GLN A 413 23.29 3.87 -16.41
CA GLN A 413 24.14 4.98 -16.85
C GLN A 413 24.24 6.07 -15.78
N ARG A 414 24.51 5.69 -14.52
CA ARG A 414 24.82 6.67 -13.47
C ARG A 414 26.14 7.38 -13.74
N PRO A 415 26.21 8.72 -13.55
CA PRO A 415 27.51 9.38 -13.40
C PRO A 415 28.23 8.94 -12.12
#